data_5de5e25de8069e1a5a82acc4c9b90667
#
_entry.id   5de5e25de8069e1a5a82acc4c9b90667
#
_cell.length_a   1.000
_cell.length_b   1.000
_cell.length_c   1.000
_cell.angle_alpha   90.00
_cell.angle_beta   90.00
_cell.angle_gamma   90.00
#
_symmetry.space_group_name_H-M   'P 1'
#
loop_
_entity.id
_entity.type
_entity.pdbx_description
1 polymer ?
#
loop_
_entity_poly.entity_id
_entity_poly.type
_entity_poly.pdbx_seq_one_letter_code
_entity_poly.pdbx_strand_id
1 'polypeptide(L)'
;MENIAAKGGTPVRTAPIQPWPVFENDEINSVVEVLKSGKVNYWTGNLTKKFEEDFAKYHGMKHGIALSNGTLALELALIGLGVGPGDEVVTTCRTFIASASCIVRVGATPI
;
A
#
# COMPACT_ATOMS: atom_id res chain seq x y z
N MET A 1 28.74 18.56 -27.77
CA MET A 1 27.62 17.88 -27.12
C MET A 1 28.24 16.95 -26.08
N GLU A 2 27.89 17.12 -24.81
CA GLU A 2 28.35 16.18 -23.77
C GLU A 2 27.74 14.80 -24.03
N ASN A 3 28.57 13.76 -23.84
CA ASN A 3 28.08 12.39 -23.97
C ASN A 3 27.14 12.04 -22.81
N ILE A 4 26.06 11.33 -23.10
CA ILE A 4 25.20 10.74 -22.06
C ILE A 4 26.00 9.69 -21.27
N ALA A 5 25.68 9.47 -20.00
CA ALA A 5 26.40 8.55 -19.11
C ALA A 5 26.56 7.13 -19.70
N ALA A 6 25.55 6.61 -20.38
CA ALA A 6 25.61 5.31 -21.07
C ALA A 6 26.65 5.23 -22.22
N LYS A 7 27.16 6.38 -22.69
CA LYS A 7 28.20 6.48 -23.73
C LYS A 7 29.50 7.08 -23.17
N GLY A 8 29.77 6.94 -21.88
CA GLY A 8 30.96 7.42 -21.22
C GLY A 8 30.95 8.86 -20.74
N GLY A 9 29.77 9.51 -20.70
CA GLY A 9 29.60 10.83 -20.08
C GLY A 9 29.49 10.73 -18.55
N THR A 10 29.49 11.87 -17.88
CA THR A 10 29.38 11.94 -16.41
C THR A 10 27.97 11.55 -15.97
N PRO A 11 27.79 10.53 -15.07
CA PRO A 11 26.51 10.18 -14.51
C PRO A 11 25.93 11.32 -13.67
N VAL A 12 24.62 11.55 -13.74
CA VAL A 12 23.89 12.50 -12.87
C VAL A 12 24.00 12.09 -11.40
N ARG A 13 24.16 10.80 -11.13
CA ARG A 13 24.32 10.24 -9.81
C ARG A 13 25.49 9.23 -9.81
N THR A 14 26.41 9.38 -8.88
CA THR A 14 27.54 8.46 -8.65
C THR A 14 27.34 7.61 -7.39
N ALA A 15 26.51 8.07 -6.44
CA ALA A 15 26.20 7.30 -5.25
C ALA A 15 25.26 6.12 -5.59
N PRO A 16 25.44 4.95 -4.98
CA PRO A 16 24.53 3.82 -5.16
C PRO A 16 23.14 4.17 -4.69
N ILE A 17 22.14 3.56 -5.34
CA ILE A 17 20.75 3.64 -4.87
C ILE A 17 20.65 2.77 -3.62
N GLN A 18 20.08 3.32 -2.55
CA GLN A 18 19.86 2.57 -1.31
C GLN A 18 18.98 1.34 -1.61
N PRO A 19 19.34 0.17 -1.08
CA PRO A 19 18.49 -1.02 -1.20
C PRO A 19 17.18 -0.80 -0.42
N TRP A 20 16.11 -1.39 -0.91
CA TRP A 20 14.84 -1.41 -0.19
C TRP A 20 14.67 -2.77 0.50
N PRO A 21 14.15 -2.85 1.74
CA PRO A 21 13.66 -1.72 2.55
C PRO A 21 14.79 -0.98 3.32
N VAL A 22 14.55 0.29 3.59
CA VAL A 22 15.39 1.11 4.50
C VAL A 22 14.48 1.60 5.62
N PHE A 23 14.90 1.42 6.85
CA PHE A 23 14.17 1.89 8.03
C PHE A 23 15.04 2.90 8.78
N GLU A 24 14.47 4.05 9.07
CA GLU A 24 15.10 5.08 9.89
C GLU A 24 14.92 4.76 11.39
N ASN A 25 15.75 5.39 12.23
CA ASN A 25 15.73 5.12 13.67
C ASN A 25 14.40 5.46 14.34
N ASP A 26 13.69 6.46 13.87
CA ASP A 26 12.39 6.87 14.38
C ASP A 26 11.31 5.81 14.08
N GLU A 27 11.35 5.19 12.89
CA GLU A 27 10.46 4.08 12.52
C GLU A 27 10.72 2.86 13.43
N ILE A 28 12.01 2.49 13.60
CA ILE A 28 12.41 1.38 14.48
C ILE A 28 11.97 1.65 15.91
N ASN A 29 12.22 2.85 16.45
CA ASN A 29 11.84 3.21 17.80
C ASN A 29 10.32 3.21 17.99
N SER A 30 9.55 3.65 17.00
CA SER A 30 8.10 3.62 17.05
C SER A 30 7.57 2.18 17.20
N VAL A 31 8.13 1.22 16.47
CA VAL A 31 7.77 -0.20 16.61
C VAL A 31 8.15 -0.74 18.00
N VAL A 32 9.35 -0.39 18.49
CA VAL A 32 9.82 -0.80 19.83
C VAL A 32 8.89 -0.30 20.93
N GLU A 33 8.43 0.95 20.83
CA GLU A 33 7.50 1.53 21.82
C GLU A 33 6.14 0.82 21.82
N VAL A 34 5.62 0.42 20.65
CA VAL A 34 4.40 -0.40 20.56
C VAL A 34 4.58 -1.72 21.29
N LEU A 35 5.69 -2.42 21.06
CA LEU A 35 5.98 -3.69 21.70
C LEU A 35 6.11 -3.55 23.22
N LYS A 36 6.84 -2.54 23.70
CA LYS A 36 6.98 -2.25 25.14
C LYS A 36 5.66 -1.90 25.80
N SER A 37 4.75 -1.25 25.10
CA SER A 37 3.43 -0.89 25.65
C SER A 37 2.53 -2.09 25.92
N GLY A 38 2.78 -3.23 25.29
CA GLY A 38 1.92 -4.41 25.29
C GLY A 38 0.59 -4.23 24.55
N LYS A 39 0.33 -3.05 23.97
CA LYS A 39 -0.92 -2.71 23.25
C LYS A 39 -0.75 -2.93 21.75
N VAL A 40 -0.51 -4.17 21.36
CA VAL A 40 -0.05 -4.54 20.00
C VAL A 40 -1.17 -4.85 18.99
N ASN A 41 -2.42 -4.73 19.38
CA ASN A 41 -3.54 -5.01 18.48
C ASN A 41 -4.53 -3.85 18.41
N TYR A 42 -5.45 -3.92 17.45
CA TYR A 42 -6.45 -2.87 17.18
C TYR A 42 -7.35 -2.54 18.38
N TRP A 43 -7.67 -3.55 19.22
CA TRP A 43 -8.62 -3.38 20.32
C TRP A 43 -8.00 -2.69 21.52
N THR A 44 -6.71 -2.92 21.77
CA THR A 44 -6.00 -2.39 22.95
C THR A 44 -5.12 -1.18 22.61
N GLY A 45 -4.70 -1.06 21.34
CA GLY A 45 -3.88 0.04 20.84
C GLY A 45 -4.71 1.14 20.19
N ASN A 46 -4.08 2.31 20.00
CA ASN A 46 -4.70 3.47 19.35
C ASN A 46 -4.04 3.86 18.03
N LEU A 47 -2.86 3.31 17.71
CA LEU A 47 -2.09 3.74 16.54
C LEU A 47 -2.81 3.46 15.22
N THR A 48 -3.44 2.30 15.08
CA THR A 48 -4.20 1.99 13.87
C THR A 48 -5.40 2.92 13.70
N LYS A 49 -6.14 3.21 14.78
CA LYS A 49 -7.27 4.15 14.75
C LYS A 49 -6.82 5.55 14.34
N LYS A 50 -5.72 6.01 14.95
CA LYS A 50 -5.12 7.30 14.59
C LYS A 50 -4.66 7.32 13.13
N PHE A 51 -4.05 6.25 12.64
CA PHE A 51 -3.67 6.13 11.23
C PHE A 51 -4.88 6.23 10.29
N GLU A 52 -5.99 5.54 10.60
CA GLU A 52 -7.23 5.60 9.83
C GLU A 52 -7.77 7.03 9.74
N GLU A 53 -7.78 7.75 10.88
CA GLU A 53 -8.22 9.14 10.94
C GLU A 53 -7.31 10.08 10.14
N ASP A 54 -5.99 9.99 10.35
CA ASP A 54 -5.00 10.83 9.69
C ASP A 54 -4.98 10.58 8.17
N PHE A 55 -5.08 9.31 7.75
CA PHE A 55 -5.12 8.93 6.35
C PHE A 55 -6.39 9.40 5.65
N ALA A 56 -7.54 9.22 6.29
CA ALA A 56 -8.80 9.74 5.77
C ALA A 56 -8.74 11.26 5.59
N LYS A 57 -8.24 11.98 6.60
CA LYS A 57 -8.07 13.44 6.56
C LYS A 57 -7.12 13.87 5.44
N TYR A 58 -5.97 13.20 5.32
CA TYR A 58 -4.97 13.50 4.27
C TYR A 58 -5.57 13.40 2.86
N HIS A 59 -6.43 12.41 2.64
CA HIS A 59 -7.10 12.20 1.36
C HIS A 59 -8.45 12.93 1.21
N GLY A 60 -8.85 13.75 2.19
CA GLY A 60 -10.15 14.44 2.18
C GLY A 60 -11.35 13.48 2.24
N MET A 61 -11.16 12.27 2.77
CA MET A 61 -12.19 11.25 2.91
C MET A 61 -12.84 11.31 4.29
N LYS A 62 -14.08 10.83 4.38
CA LYS A 62 -14.82 10.80 5.63
C LYS A 62 -14.32 9.69 6.58
N HIS A 63 -13.89 8.57 6.02
CA HIS A 63 -13.45 7.39 6.76
C HIS A 63 -12.22 6.77 6.11
N GLY A 64 -11.36 6.15 6.92
CA GLY A 64 -10.29 5.24 6.52
C GLY A 64 -10.45 3.93 7.27
N ILE A 65 -10.10 2.83 6.63
CA ILE A 65 -10.14 1.48 7.21
C ILE A 65 -8.81 0.81 6.93
N ALA A 66 -8.06 0.50 7.97
CA ALA A 66 -6.80 -0.20 7.84
C ALA A 66 -7.00 -1.71 7.70
N LEU A 67 -6.32 -2.29 6.74
CA LEU A 67 -6.32 -3.73 6.45
C LEU A 67 -4.90 -4.26 6.43
N SER A 68 -4.73 -5.55 6.55
CA SER A 68 -3.41 -6.18 6.67
C SER A 68 -2.53 -6.02 5.43
N ASN A 69 -3.13 -5.83 4.25
CA ASN A 69 -2.40 -5.59 2.99
C ASN A 69 -3.35 -5.04 1.91
N GLY A 70 -2.74 -4.51 0.81
CA GLY A 70 -3.48 -3.93 -0.29
C GLY A 70 -4.34 -4.92 -1.08
N THR A 71 -3.96 -6.19 -1.15
CA THR A 71 -4.77 -7.23 -1.83
C THR A 71 -6.13 -7.40 -1.15
N LEU A 72 -6.13 -7.50 0.18
CA LEU A 72 -7.38 -7.58 0.96
C LEU A 72 -8.15 -6.27 0.92
N ALA A 73 -7.47 -5.13 0.83
CA ALA A 73 -8.13 -3.83 0.68
C ALA A 73 -8.93 -3.75 -0.63
N LEU A 74 -8.35 -4.20 -1.74
CA LEU A 74 -9.03 -4.26 -3.03
C LEU A 74 -10.23 -5.23 -3.00
N GLU A 75 -10.05 -6.42 -2.45
CA GLU A 75 -11.12 -7.42 -2.33
C GLU A 75 -12.28 -6.89 -1.48
N LEU A 76 -11.98 -6.32 -0.31
CA LEU A 76 -13.01 -5.78 0.58
C LEU A 76 -13.73 -4.57 -0.04
N ALA A 77 -13.03 -3.74 -0.80
CA ALA A 77 -13.66 -2.63 -1.53
C ALA A 77 -14.68 -3.14 -2.55
N LEU A 78 -14.35 -4.17 -3.33
CA LEU A 78 -15.29 -4.78 -4.27
C LEU A 78 -16.49 -5.39 -3.57
N ILE A 79 -16.28 -6.11 -2.47
CA ILE A 79 -17.38 -6.66 -1.64
C ILE A 79 -18.26 -5.54 -1.09
N GLY A 80 -17.65 -4.46 -0.57
CA GLY A 80 -18.38 -3.31 -0.03
C GLY A 80 -19.20 -2.56 -1.08
N LEU A 81 -18.80 -2.62 -2.34
CA LEU A 81 -19.54 -2.07 -3.49
C LEU A 81 -20.59 -3.03 -4.03
N GLY A 82 -20.70 -4.26 -3.51
CA GLY A 82 -21.64 -5.26 -3.96
C GLY A 82 -21.25 -5.96 -5.27
N VAL A 83 -19.97 -5.84 -5.67
CA VAL A 83 -19.45 -6.50 -6.89
C VAL A 83 -19.35 -8.01 -6.66
N GLY A 84 -19.86 -8.82 -7.63
CA GLY A 84 -19.89 -10.26 -7.52
C GLY A 84 -20.13 -11.00 -8.85
N PRO A 85 -20.65 -12.23 -8.79
CA PRO A 85 -20.88 -13.04 -9.98
C PRO A 85 -21.78 -12.34 -11.00
N GLY A 86 -21.32 -12.28 -12.25
CA GLY A 86 -22.03 -11.63 -13.35
C GLY A 86 -21.59 -10.19 -13.62
N ASP A 87 -20.82 -9.59 -12.72
CA ASP A 87 -20.25 -8.25 -12.92
C ASP A 87 -18.94 -8.31 -13.72
N GLU A 88 -18.65 -7.23 -14.41
CA GLU A 88 -17.39 -6.99 -15.12
C GLU A 88 -16.67 -5.80 -14.49
N VAL A 89 -15.36 -5.96 -14.21
CA VAL A 89 -14.53 -4.91 -13.60
C VAL A 89 -13.33 -4.63 -14.48
N VAL A 90 -13.23 -3.40 -14.96
CA VAL A 90 -12.10 -2.95 -15.79
C VAL A 90 -10.86 -2.78 -14.92
N THR A 91 -9.73 -3.35 -15.36
CA THR A 91 -8.43 -3.18 -14.71
C THR A 91 -7.32 -2.97 -15.72
N THR A 92 -6.11 -2.63 -15.25
CA THR A 92 -4.95 -2.42 -16.12
C THR A 92 -4.11 -3.69 -16.23
N CYS A 93 -3.52 -3.94 -17.41
CA CYS A 93 -2.62 -5.08 -17.64
C CYS A 93 -1.22 -4.86 -17.05
N ARG A 94 -0.81 -3.60 -16.76
CA ARG A 94 0.49 -3.29 -16.16
C ARG A 94 0.32 -2.99 -14.67
N THR A 95 0.20 -4.04 -13.88
CA THR A 95 -0.04 -3.93 -12.43
C THR A 95 0.41 -5.20 -11.72
N PHE A 96 0.32 -5.19 -10.39
CA PHE A 96 0.47 -6.39 -9.58
C PHE A 96 -0.77 -7.28 -9.74
N ILE A 97 -0.58 -8.59 -9.70
CA ILE A 97 -1.64 -9.58 -9.95
C ILE A 97 -2.90 -9.36 -9.09
N ALA A 98 -2.77 -8.76 -7.90
CA ALA A 98 -3.91 -8.49 -7.03
C ALA A 98 -5.00 -7.65 -7.70
N SER A 99 -4.67 -6.76 -8.65
CA SER A 99 -5.65 -5.92 -9.36
C SER A 99 -6.64 -6.75 -10.19
N ALA A 100 -6.23 -7.91 -10.70
CA ALA A 100 -7.11 -8.82 -11.40
C ALA A 100 -7.64 -9.94 -10.49
N SER A 101 -6.79 -10.49 -9.61
CA SER A 101 -7.18 -11.64 -8.79
C SER A 101 -8.23 -11.28 -7.73
N CYS A 102 -8.27 -10.06 -7.20
CA CYS A 102 -9.34 -9.64 -6.29
C CYS A 102 -10.72 -9.65 -6.98
N ILE A 103 -10.80 -9.32 -8.27
CA ILE A 103 -12.02 -9.36 -9.07
C ILE A 103 -12.51 -10.80 -9.21
N VAL A 104 -11.60 -11.72 -9.57
CA VAL A 104 -11.93 -13.15 -9.68
C VAL A 104 -12.38 -13.73 -8.34
N ARG A 105 -11.74 -13.33 -7.24
CA ARG A 105 -12.07 -13.83 -5.90
C ARG A 105 -13.47 -13.45 -5.42
N VAL A 106 -14.00 -12.31 -5.85
CA VAL A 106 -15.40 -11.94 -5.57
C VAL A 106 -16.39 -12.53 -6.59
N GLY A 107 -15.90 -13.32 -7.56
CA GLY A 107 -16.72 -14.00 -8.56
C GLY A 107 -17.04 -13.15 -9.79
N ALA A 108 -16.47 -11.95 -9.91
CA ALA A 108 -16.62 -11.08 -11.07
C ALA A 108 -15.60 -11.41 -12.18
N THR A 109 -15.78 -10.82 -13.35
CA THR A 109 -14.91 -11.01 -14.52
C THR A 109 -14.01 -9.79 -14.70
N PRO A 110 -12.65 -9.94 -14.66
CA PRO A 110 -11.74 -8.84 -14.97
C PRO A 110 -11.69 -8.59 -16.49
N ILE A 111 -11.83 -7.33 -16.87
CA ILE A 111 -11.73 -6.84 -18.24
C ILE A 111 -10.49 -5.95 -18.40
#